data_678d44fd4af4ad497ebcd2fd34a6c8dd
#
_entry.id   678d44fd4af4ad497ebcd2fd34a6c8dd
#
_cell.length_a   1.000
_cell.length_b   1.000
_cell.length_c   1.000
_cell.angle_alpha   90.00
_cell.angle_beta   90.00
_cell.angle_gamma   90.00
#
_symmetry.space_group_name_H-M   'P 1'
#
loop_
_entity.id
_entity.type
_entity.pdbx_description
1 polymer ?
#
loop_
_entity_poly.entity_id
_entity_poly.type
_entity_poly.pdbx_seq_one_letter_code
_entity_poly.pdbx_strand_id
1 'polypeptide(L)'
;NGSVSGADYANRAVDLDPNDIESINILKGQAASALYGMRASNGVIVITTKSGKGARKGKPQISFNTNLAFDKVSTLPELQTEYGQGNEGAYNPYSGFSWGPSISDLANDPVYGGNVQNEYTEGGLHNGQYYVPQRAAAGLDPWATPQAYNNAKDFFQTGVTWSNSVNVAQSFDKGNYSFSLGNTTSDGIVRSTGMDRYNVKLSGEAQLHDNWT
;
A
#
# COMPACT_ATOMS: atom_id res chain seq x y z
N ASN A 1 -30.63 -6.75 11.21
CA ASN A 1 -29.90 -6.07 10.11
C ASN A 1 -29.34 -4.76 10.62
N GLY A 2 -28.34 -4.84 11.50
CA GLY A 2 -27.57 -3.67 11.91
C GLY A 2 -26.50 -3.43 10.84
N SER A 3 -26.63 -2.36 10.07
CA SER A 3 -25.52 -1.80 9.34
C SER A 3 -24.47 -1.35 10.35
N VAL A 4 -23.41 -2.12 10.48
CA VAL A 4 -22.23 -1.69 11.21
C VAL A 4 -21.53 -0.66 10.33
N SER A 5 -21.99 0.58 10.38
CA SER A 5 -21.15 1.71 9.99
C SER A 5 -20.14 1.94 11.13
N GLY A 6 -19.27 0.95 11.35
CA GLY A 6 -18.16 1.10 12.25
C GLY A 6 -17.15 2.01 11.57
N ALA A 7 -17.01 3.23 12.06
CA ALA A 7 -15.78 3.95 11.81
C ALA A 7 -14.65 3.07 12.36
N ASP A 8 -13.79 2.58 11.47
CA ASP A 8 -12.60 1.88 11.87
C ASP A 8 -11.68 2.91 12.52
N TYR A 9 -11.67 2.91 13.84
CA TYR A 9 -10.77 3.78 14.60
C TYR A 9 -9.36 3.24 14.37
N ALA A 10 -8.61 3.92 13.52
CA ALA A 10 -7.21 3.59 13.27
C ALA A 10 -6.47 3.41 14.60
N ASN A 11 -5.74 2.32 14.72
CA ASN A 11 -4.92 2.06 15.89
C ASN A 11 -3.86 3.17 16.01
N ARG A 12 -3.93 3.99 17.05
CA ARG A 12 -3.02 5.10 17.30
C ARG A 12 -1.55 4.70 17.47
N ALA A 13 -1.25 3.40 17.56
CA ALA A 13 0.14 2.93 17.50
C ALA A 13 0.82 3.27 16.16
N VAL A 14 0.04 3.52 15.09
CA VAL A 14 0.55 4.00 13.80
C VAL A 14 1.14 5.42 13.90
N ASP A 15 0.70 6.21 14.89
CA ASP A 15 1.20 7.58 15.09
C ASP A 15 2.64 7.61 15.66
N LEU A 16 3.12 6.48 16.21
CA LEU A 16 4.46 6.39 16.75
C LEU A 16 5.48 6.10 15.64
N ASP A 17 6.56 6.86 15.61
CA ASP A 17 7.69 6.55 14.74
C ASP A 17 8.46 5.36 15.33
N PRO A 18 8.62 4.24 14.63
CA PRO A 18 9.43 3.12 15.10
C PRO A 18 10.87 3.50 15.46
N ASN A 19 11.43 4.51 14.79
CA ASN A 19 12.78 5.01 15.07
C ASN A 19 12.89 5.73 16.41
N ASP A 20 11.77 6.19 16.98
CA ASP A 20 11.72 6.82 18.30
C ASP A 20 11.50 5.82 19.44
N ILE A 21 11.30 4.54 19.13
CA ILE A 21 11.11 3.49 20.14
C ILE A 21 12.46 3.06 20.70
N GLU A 22 12.59 3.04 22.02
CA GLU A 22 13.73 2.50 22.75
C GLU A 22 13.51 1.03 23.12
N SER A 23 12.31 0.70 23.64
CA SER A 23 11.95 -0.67 24.00
C SER A 23 10.45 -0.92 23.92
N ILE A 24 10.11 -2.19 23.68
CA ILE A 24 8.74 -2.69 23.70
C ILE A 24 8.68 -3.83 24.69
N ASN A 25 7.86 -3.70 25.73
CA ASN A 25 7.61 -4.72 26.71
C ASN A 25 6.16 -5.22 26.61
N ILE A 26 5.99 -6.53 26.48
CA ILE A 26 4.67 -7.15 26.40
C ILE A 26 4.37 -7.80 27.76
N LEU A 27 3.40 -7.25 28.47
CA LEU A 27 2.87 -7.80 29.70
C LEU A 27 1.66 -8.68 29.40
N LYS A 28 1.71 -9.95 29.80
CA LYS A 28 0.67 -10.93 29.52
C LYS A 28 -0.20 -11.18 30.74
N GLY A 29 -1.52 -11.37 30.50
CA GLY A 29 -2.46 -11.89 31.50
C GLY A 29 -2.51 -11.14 32.81
N GLN A 30 -2.39 -11.88 33.91
CA GLN A 30 -2.59 -11.36 35.26
C GLN A 30 -1.59 -10.27 35.66
N ALA A 31 -0.35 -10.32 35.20
CA ALA A 31 0.65 -9.29 35.47
C ALA A 31 0.25 -7.93 34.87
N ALA A 32 -0.34 -7.94 33.70
CA ALA A 32 -0.85 -6.74 33.07
C ALA A 32 -2.06 -6.17 33.83
N SER A 33 -3.00 -7.04 34.27
CA SER A 33 -4.18 -6.64 34.99
C SER A 33 -3.84 -6.06 36.38
N ALA A 34 -2.81 -6.59 37.07
CA ALA A 34 -2.37 -6.10 38.35
C ALA A 34 -1.84 -4.65 38.31
N LEU A 35 -1.18 -4.29 37.20
CA LEU A 35 -0.58 -2.96 36.98
C LEU A 35 -1.53 -1.95 36.35
N TYR A 36 -2.35 -2.40 35.39
CA TYR A 36 -3.16 -1.53 34.52
C TYR A 36 -4.67 -1.77 34.64
N GLY A 37 -5.09 -2.63 35.60
CA GLY A 37 -6.50 -2.91 35.87
C GLY A 37 -7.15 -3.87 34.84
N MET A 38 -8.48 -4.05 34.97
CA MET A 38 -9.24 -5.04 34.20
C MET A 38 -9.19 -4.84 32.67
N ARG A 39 -8.96 -3.63 32.19
CA ARG A 39 -8.78 -3.37 30.75
C ARG A 39 -7.56 -4.06 30.14
N ALA A 40 -6.62 -4.45 30.99
CA ALA A 40 -5.38 -5.11 30.61
C ALA A 40 -5.45 -6.65 30.68
N SER A 41 -6.65 -7.23 30.88
CA SER A 41 -6.84 -8.69 31.00
C SER A 41 -6.32 -9.48 29.80
N ASN A 42 -6.36 -8.90 28.61
CA ASN A 42 -5.83 -9.49 27.38
C ASN A 42 -4.34 -9.17 27.12
N GLY A 43 -3.69 -8.48 28.06
CA GLY A 43 -2.31 -8.05 27.95
C GLY A 43 -2.16 -6.55 27.67
N VAL A 44 -0.94 -6.05 27.85
CA VAL A 44 -0.55 -4.65 27.60
C VAL A 44 0.78 -4.63 26.85
N ILE A 45 0.88 -3.78 25.87
CA ILE A 45 2.13 -3.43 25.18
C ILE A 45 2.60 -2.09 25.75
N VAL A 46 3.70 -2.11 26.50
CA VAL A 46 4.35 -0.91 27.03
C VAL A 46 5.44 -0.47 26.08
N ILE A 47 5.26 0.67 25.44
CA ILE A 47 6.24 1.26 24.52
C ILE A 47 6.97 2.38 25.26
N THR A 48 8.29 2.20 25.42
CA THR A 48 9.18 3.23 25.92
C THR A 48 9.86 3.92 24.75
N THR A 49 9.74 5.22 24.67
CA THR A 49 10.36 5.99 23.60
C THR A 49 11.73 6.50 24.04
N LYS A 50 12.65 6.65 23.08
CA LYS A 50 13.99 7.18 23.31
C LYS A 50 13.95 8.49 24.09
N SER A 51 14.70 8.54 25.16
CA SER A 51 14.96 9.73 25.96
C SER A 51 16.46 10.01 25.99
N GLY A 52 16.86 11.17 26.45
CA GLY A 52 18.30 11.47 26.61
C GLY A 52 19.00 10.71 27.74
N LYS A 53 18.28 9.89 28.54
CA LYS A 53 18.83 9.21 29.75
C LYS A 53 19.97 8.26 29.44
N GLY A 54 19.91 7.55 28.31
CA GLY A 54 20.95 6.61 27.83
C GLY A 54 22.08 7.26 27.03
N ALA A 55 22.00 8.55 26.78
CA ALA A 55 23.01 9.24 25.97
C ALA A 55 24.31 9.47 26.76
N ARG A 56 25.41 9.63 26.04
CA ARG A 56 26.72 9.90 26.64
C ARG A 56 26.71 11.25 27.36
N LYS A 57 27.34 11.29 28.53
CA LYS A 57 27.54 12.54 29.25
C LYS A 57 28.52 13.46 28.51
N GLY A 58 28.22 14.74 28.53
CA GLY A 58 29.11 15.81 28.10
C GLY A 58 29.22 16.04 26.59
N LYS A 59 28.75 15.13 25.71
CA LYS A 59 28.76 15.32 24.27
C LYS A 59 27.43 14.88 23.64
N PRO A 60 26.87 15.66 22.69
CA PRO A 60 25.71 15.22 21.94
C PRO A 60 26.01 13.95 21.17
N GLN A 61 25.09 13.00 21.23
CA GLN A 61 25.08 11.80 20.41
C GLN A 61 24.10 12.03 19.28
N ILE A 62 24.59 11.96 18.04
CA ILE A 62 23.75 12.13 16.85
C ILE A 62 23.64 10.77 16.18
N SER A 63 22.44 10.35 15.89
CA SER A 63 22.14 9.16 15.11
C SER A 63 21.29 9.51 13.89
N PHE A 64 21.65 8.96 12.74
CA PHE A 64 20.91 9.05 11.51
C PHE A 64 20.53 7.64 11.06
N ASN A 65 19.26 7.43 10.75
CA ASN A 65 18.77 6.18 10.20
C ASN A 65 18.05 6.47 8.89
N THR A 66 18.30 5.65 7.90
CA THR A 66 17.55 5.63 6.64
C THR A 66 17.15 4.20 6.32
N ASN A 67 15.94 4.03 5.84
CA ASN A 67 15.42 2.74 5.42
C ASN A 67 14.67 2.90 4.11
N LEU A 68 14.99 2.05 3.15
CA LEU A 68 14.33 1.98 1.85
C LEU A 68 13.76 0.58 1.68
N ALA A 69 12.44 0.49 1.48
CA ALA A 69 11.73 -0.75 1.27
C ALA A 69 11.00 -0.73 -0.09
N PHE A 70 10.91 -1.90 -0.72
CA PHE A 70 10.19 -2.10 -1.98
C PHE A 70 9.14 -3.19 -1.75
N ASP A 71 7.90 -2.86 -2.06
CA ASP A 71 6.76 -3.74 -1.93
C ASP A 71 6.26 -4.17 -3.32
N LYS A 72 6.00 -5.45 -3.48
CA LYS A 72 5.43 -6.01 -4.71
C LYS A 72 4.33 -6.99 -4.36
N VAL A 73 3.35 -7.07 -5.24
CA VAL A 73 2.33 -8.13 -5.13
C VAL A 73 2.99 -9.49 -5.26
N SER A 74 2.79 -10.34 -4.26
CA SER A 74 3.42 -11.66 -4.20
C SER A 74 2.65 -12.69 -5.02
N THR A 75 1.33 -12.64 -5.01
CA THR A 75 0.47 -13.64 -5.65
C THR A 75 -0.74 -12.96 -6.28
N LEU A 76 -0.98 -13.26 -7.54
CA LEU A 76 -2.17 -12.86 -8.28
C LEU A 76 -2.88 -14.12 -8.76
N PRO A 77 -4.20 -14.09 -8.94
CA PRO A 77 -4.91 -15.18 -9.60
C PRO A 77 -4.35 -15.44 -11.00
N GLU A 78 -4.17 -16.70 -11.33
CA GLU A 78 -3.88 -17.06 -12.70
C GLU A 78 -5.16 -16.92 -13.52
N LEU A 79 -5.17 -15.98 -14.45
CA LEU A 79 -6.28 -15.76 -15.36
C LEU A 79 -5.98 -16.42 -16.69
N GLN A 80 -7.00 -16.99 -17.33
CA GLN A 80 -6.86 -17.52 -18.67
C GLN A 80 -6.54 -16.39 -19.67
N THR A 81 -5.72 -16.66 -20.66
CA THR A 81 -5.26 -15.70 -21.67
C THR A 81 -5.44 -16.22 -23.10
N GLU A 82 -6.20 -17.31 -23.25
CA GLU A 82 -6.38 -18.02 -24.53
C GLU A 82 -7.66 -17.61 -25.23
N TYR A 83 -8.75 -17.40 -24.45
CA TYR A 83 -10.07 -17.10 -24.99
C TYR A 83 -10.47 -15.65 -24.73
N GLY A 84 -11.14 -15.05 -25.71
CA GLY A 84 -11.66 -13.69 -25.64
C GLY A 84 -12.99 -13.57 -24.89
N GLN A 85 -13.51 -12.35 -24.84
CA GLN A 85 -14.83 -12.04 -24.31
C GLN A 85 -15.92 -12.71 -25.15
N GLY A 86 -16.91 -13.30 -24.47
CA GLY A 86 -18.02 -13.96 -25.14
C GLY A 86 -18.50 -15.18 -24.39
N ASN A 87 -19.31 -15.98 -25.07
CA ASN A 87 -19.86 -17.24 -24.58
C ASN A 87 -20.09 -18.23 -25.73
N GLU A 88 -20.09 -19.52 -25.45
CA GLU A 88 -20.32 -20.59 -26.41
C GLU A 88 -19.36 -20.56 -27.61
N GLY A 89 -18.13 -20.05 -27.41
CA GLY A 89 -17.13 -19.95 -28.46
C GLY A 89 -17.30 -18.77 -29.42
N ALA A 90 -18.34 -17.92 -29.23
CA ALA A 90 -18.59 -16.75 -30.07
C ALA A 90 -18.20 -15.45 -29.34
N TYR A 91 -17.63 -14.50 -30.06
CA TYR A 91 -17.36 -13.17 -29.52
C TYR A 91 -18.67 -12.43 -29.24
N ASN A 92 -18.80 -11.96 -28.01
CA ASN A 92 -19.93 -11.10 -27.63
C ASN A 92 -19.40 -9.92 -26.79
N PRO A 93 -19.35 -8.71 -27.36
CA PRO A 93 -18.80 -7.53 -26.70
C PRO A 93 -19.59 -7.08 -25.46
N TYR A 94 -20.80 -7.60 -25.27
CA TYR A 94 -21.67 -7.27 -24.13
C TYR A 94 -21.68 -8.39 -23.06
N SER A 95 -20.96 -9.48 -23.28
CA SER A 95 -20.84 -10.57 -22.33
C SER A 95 -19.90 -10.20 -21.18
N GLY A 96 -20.23 -10.59 -19.96
CA GLY A 96 -19.32 -10.57 -18.81
C GLY A 96 -18.41 -11.80 -18.70
N PHE A 97 -18.52 -12.74 -19.65
CA PHE A 97 -17.76 -14.00 -19.62
C PHE A 97 -16.58 -13.97 -20.60
N SER A 98 -15.58 -14.79 -20.30
CA SER A 98 -14.40 -15.03 -21.15
C SER A 98 -14.46 -16.45 -21.77
N TRP A 99 -15.61 -16.78 -22.37
CA TRP A 99 -15.89 -18.06 -23.06
C TRP A 99 -16.16 -17.84 -24.55
N GLY A 100 -15.57 -16.78 -25.12
CA GLY A 100 -15.61 -16.47 -26.54
C GLY A 100 -14.65 -17.32 -27.34
N PRO A 101 -14.34 -16.92 -28.59
CA PRO A 101 -13.40 -17.60 -29.45
C PRO A 101 -11.95 -17.46 -28.92
N SER A 102 -11.04 -18.23 -29.47
CA SER A 102 -9.62 -17.98 -29.25
C SER A 102 -9.28 -16.53 -29.59
N ILE A 103 -8.45 -15.88 -28.78
CA ILE A 103 -8.03 -14.49 -29.03
C ILE A 103 -7.41 -14.35 -30.41
N SER A 104 -6.67 -15.35 -30.89
CA SER A 104 -6.08 -15.35 -32.24
C SER A 104 -7.12 -15.34 -33.37
N ASP A 105 -8.34 -15.82 -33.11
CA ASP A 105 -9.41 -15.95 -34.09
C ASP A 105 -10.38 -14.77 -34.11
N LEU A 106 -10.26 -13.83 -33.19
CA LEU A 106 -11.13 -12.65 -33.13
C LEU A 106 -11.15 -11.85 -34.44
N ALA A 107 -10.04 -11.78 -35.16
CA ALA A 107 -9.99 -11.10 -36.46
C ALA A 107 -10.80 -11.81 -37.54
N ASN A 108 -11.13 -13.09 -37.35
CA ASN A 108 -11.93 -13.92 -38.26
C ASN A 108 -13.40 -14.06 -37.78
N ASP A 109 -13.78 -13.36 -36.74
CA ASP A 109 -15.18 -13.39 -36.25
C ASP A 109 -16.15 -12.95 -37.34
N PRO A 110 -17.22 -13.70 -37.61
CA PRO A 110 -18.13 -13.42 -38.75
C PRO A 110 -18.87 -12.08 -38.61
N VAL A 111 -19.02 -11.55 -37.42
CA VAL A 111 -19.76 -10.29 -37.17
C VAL A 111 -18.83 -9.12 -36.95
N TYR A 112 -17.75 -9.32 -36.19
CA TYR A 112 -16.87 -8.25 -35.73
C TYR A 112 -15.43 -8.35 -36.26
N GLY A 113 -15.10 -9.41 -37.00
CA GLY A 113 -13.73 -9.62 -37.51
C GLY A 113 -13.41 -8.73 -38.67
N GLY A 114 -12.22 -8.14 -38.66
CA GLY A 114 -11.73 -7.30 -39.76
C GLY A 114 -11.23 -8.06 -40.96
N ASN A 115 -10.99 -9.38 -40.86
CA ASN A 115 -10.63 -10.24 -41.96
C ASN A 115 -11.84 -10.69 -42.79
N VAL A 116 -13.04 -10.45 -42.32
CA VAL A 116 -14.30 -10.95 -42.94
C VAL A 116 -15.17 -9.78 -43.36
N GLN A 117 -15.82 -9.90 -44.51
CA GLN A 117 -16.80 -8.90 -44.95
C GLN A 117 -18.04 -8.95 -44.03
N ASN A 118 -18.32 -7.88 -43.33
CA ASN A 118 -19.45 -7.71 -42.42
C ASN A 118 -19.91 -6.23 -42.39
N GLU A 119 -20.88 -5.90 -41.58
CA GLU A 119 -21.45 -4.53 -41.51
C GLU A 119 -20.42 -3.47 -41.07
N TYR A 120 -19.38 -3.83 -40.31
CA TYR A 120 -18.35 -2.91 -39.83
C TYR A 120 -17.19 -2.76 -40.81
N THR A 121 -17.10 -3.60 -41.86
CA THR A 121 -16.05 -3.57 -42.88
C THR A 121 -16.52 -2.95 -44.21
N GLU A 122 -17.63 -2.20 -44.23
CA GLU A 122 -18.18 -1.57 -45.45
C GLU A 122 -17.15 -0.68 -46.16
N GLY A 123 -16.22 -0.03 -45.44
CA GLY A 123 -15.15 0.80 -45.97
C GLY A 123 -13.91 0.03 -46.45
N GLY A 124 -13.86 -1.30 -46.25
CA GLY A 124 -12.72 -2.16 -46.53
C GLY A 124 -12.34 -3.05 -45.38
N LEU A 125 -11.54 -4.08 -45.63
CA LEU A 125 -11.09 -5.02 -44.61
C LEU A 125 -10.04 -4.38 -43.70
N HIS A 126 -10.09 -4.77 -42.40
CA HIS A 126 -9.14 -4.41 -41.34
C HIS A 126 -8.35 -5.66 -40.95
N ASN A 127 -7.44 -6.08 -41.77
CA ASN A 127 -6.70 -7.32 -41.64
C ASN A 127 -6.00 -7.45 -40.27
N GLY A 128 -6.27 -8.56 -39.60
CA GLY A 128 -5.68 -8.86 -38.28
C GLY A 128 -6.32 -8.11 -37.11
N GLN A 129 -7.40 -7.35 -37.34
CA GLN A 129 -8.11 -6.60 -36.31
C GLN A 129 -9.55 -7.09 -36.14
N TYR A 130 -10.18 -6.70 -35.05
CA TYR A 130 -11.60 -6.92 -34.81
C TYR A 130 -12.25 -5.64 -34.28
N TYR A 131 -13.55 -5.49 -34.54
CA TYR A 131 -14.31 -4.33 -34.15
C TYR A 131 -14.77 -4.43 -32.69
N VAL A 132 -14.58 -3.37 -31.92
CA VAL A 132 -14.96 -3.25 -30.53
C VAL A 132 -15.99 -2.12 -30.36
N PRO A 133 -17.28 -2.41 -30.25
CA PRO A 133 -18.35 -1.39 -30.20
C PRO A 133 -18.18 -0.39 -29.05
N GLN A 134 -17.64 -0.82 -27.91
CA GLN A 134 -17.41 0.07 -26.75
C GLN A 134 -16.38 1.16 -27.05
N ARG A 135 -15.36 0.85 -27.88
CA ARG A 135 -14.38 1.85 -28.30
C ARG A 135 -15.03 2.88 -29.25
N ALA A 136 -15.86 2.41 -30.16
CA ALA A 136 -16.66 3.29 -31.04
C ALA A 136 -17.58 4.22 -30.23
N ALA A 137 -18.29 3.67 -29.25
CA ALA A 137 -19.17 4.44 -28.37
C ALA A 137 -18.40 5.49 -27.51
N ALA A 138 -17.12 5.24 -27.23
CA ALA A 138 -16.25 6.17 -26.54
C ALA A 138 -15.55 7.19 -27.47
N GLY A 139 -15.86 7.18 -28.77
CA GLY A 139 -15.22 8.07 -29.77
C GLY A 139 -13.77 7.72 -30.10
N LEU A 140 -13.33 6.48 -29.78
CA LEU A 140 -12.01 5.96 -30.08
C LEU A 140 -12.03 5.14 -31.37
N ASP A 141 -10.84 4.89 -31.95
CA ASP A 141 -10.72 3.93 -33.04
C ASP A 141 -11.28 2.57 -32.60
N PRO A 142 -12.34 2.05 -33.26
CA PRO A 142 -12.98 0.82 -32.86
C PRO A 142 -12.19 -0.43 -33.21
N TRP A 143 -11.21 -0.36 -34.11
CA TRP A 143 -10.45 -1.50 -34.54
C TRP A 143 -9.28 -1.81 -33.60
N ALA A 144 -9.25 -3.03 -33.09
CA ALA A 144 -8.25 -3.48 -32.13
C ALA A 144 -7.56 -4.75 -32.60
N THR A 145 -6.25 -4.82 -32.39
CA THR A 145 -5.50 -6.07 -32.60
C THR A 145 -5.79 -7.03 -31.46
N PRO A 146 -6.14 -8.30 -31.78
CA PRO A 146 -6.35 -9.33 -30.77
C PRO A 146 -5.09 -9.53 -29.91
N GLN A 147 -5.19 -9.37 -28.60
CA GLN A 147 -4.11 -9.65 -27.67
C GLN A 147 -4.66 -9.95 -26.28
N ALA A 148 -3.92 -10.77 -25.54
CA ALA A 148 -4.20 -11.02 -24.15
C ALA A 148 -3.64 -9.90 -23.28
N TYR A 149 -4.42 -9.43 -22.31
CA TYR A 149 -4.02 -8.42 -21.33
C TYR A 149 -3.92 -9.05 -19.94
N ASN A 150 -2.89 -8.72 -19.22
CA ASN A 150 -2.79 -9.09 -17.82
C ASN A 150 -3.14 -7.90 -16.93
N ASN A 151 -4.41 -7.51 -16.99
CA ASN A 151 -4.92 -6.34 -16.24
C ASN A 151 -4.65 -6.42 -14.73
N ALA A 152 -4.66 -7.64 -14.17
CA ALA A 152 -4.35 -7.82 -12.76
C ALA A 152 -2.90 -7.44 -12.44
N LYS A 153 -1.94 -7.84 -13.27
CA LYS A 153 -0.52 -7.49 -13.11
C LYS A 153 -0.26 -6.01 -13.42
N ASP A 154 -0.90 -5.49 -14.46
CA ASP A 154 -0.69 -4.12 -14.94
C ASP A 154 -1.35 -3.08 -14.02
N PHE A 155 -2.31 -3.50 -13.21
CA PHE A 155 -2.96 -2.65 -12.20
C PHE A 155 -2.00 -2.27 -11.08
N PHE A 156 -1.15 -3.20 -10.65
CA PHE A 156 -0.23 -2.99 -9.55
C PHE A 156 1.09 -2.39 -10.01
N GLN A 157 1.69 -1.60 -9.14
CA GLN A 157 3.04 -1.07 -9.30
C GLN A 157 3.95 -1.57 -8.17
N THR A 158 5.23 -1.31 -8.28
CA THR A 158 6.14 -1.49 -7.14
C THR A 158 5.92 -0.35 -6.17
N GLY A 159 5.52 -0.67 -4.94
CA GLY A 159 5.47 0.28 -3.84
C GLY A 159 6.88 0.60 -3.36
N VAL A 160 7.10 1.83 -2.93
CA VAL A 160 8.39 2.30 -2.41
C VAL A 160 8.14 3.05 -1.11
N THR A 161 8.78 2.61 -0.03
CA THR A 161 8.74 3.33 1.24
C THR A 161 10.14 3.78 1.60
N TRP A 162 10.32 5.08 1.77
CA TRP A 162 11.58 5.67 2.20
C TRP A 162 11.39 6.44 3.50
N SER A 163 12.09 5.98 4.54
CA SER A 163 12.05 6.58 5.87
C SER A 163 13.43 7.09 6.26
N ASN A 164 13.47 8.32 6.76
CA ASN A 164 14.68 8.94 7.27
C ASN A 164 14.41 9.48 8.67
N SER A 165 15.36 9.31 9.58
CA SER A 165 15.26 9.92 10.90
C SER A 165 16.62 10.39 11.40
N VAL A 166 16.60 11.53 12.09
CA VAL A 166 17.74 12.08 12.82
C VAL A 166 17.34 12.20 14.28
N ASN A 167 18.18 11.72 15.16
CA ASN A 167 18.02 11.89 16.59
C ASN A 167 19.28 12.51 17.17
N VAL A 168 19.11 13.51 18.01
CA VAL A 168 20.16 14.17 18.78
C VAL A 168 19.83 14.00 20.26
N ALA A 169 20.70 13.36 21.04
CA ALA A 169 20.50 13.14 22.46
C ALA A 169 21.75 13.46 23.26
N GLN A 170 21.57 13.98 24.45
CA GLN A 170 22.67 14.25 25.39
C GLN A 170 22.20 14.06 26.81
N SER A 171 23.08 13.53 27.65
CA SER A 171 22.91 13.47 29.08
C SER A 171 23.95 14.36 29.76
N PHE A 172 23.59 14.98 30.85
CA PHE A 172 24.46 15.77 31.75
C PHE A 172 24.13 15.44 33.21
N ASP A 173 24.86 15.96 34.16
CA ASP A 173 24.75 15.54 35.57
C ASP A 173 23.35 15.77 36.17
N LYS A 174 22.68 16.82 35.78
CA LYS A 174 21.36 17.19 36.32
C LYS A 174 20.23 17.13 35.27
N GLY A 175 20.43 16.35 34.17
CA GLY A 175 19.37 16.22 33.20
C GLY A 175 19.78 15.55 31.91
N ASN A 176 18.82 15.50 31.00
CA ASN A 176 19.03 14.97 29.65
C ASN A 176 18.05 15.61 28.68
N TYR A 177 18.35 15.53 27.40
CA TYR A 177 17.42 15.88 26.34
C TYR A 177 17.56 14.95 25.15
N SER A 178 16.50 14.82 24.38
CA SER A 178 16.51 14.15 23.09
C SER A 178 15.58 14.91 22.14
N PHE A 179 16.05 15.10 20.92
CA PHE A 179 15.31 15.71 19.82
C PHE A 179 15.38 14.77 18.62
N SER A 180 14.22 14.44 18.05
CA SER A 180 14.10 13.60 16.85
C SER A 180 13.34 14.31 15.76
N LEU A 181 13.79 14.14 14.54
CA LEU A 181 13.06 14.48 13.32
C LEU A 181 12.97 13.24 12.45
N GLY A 182 11.78 12.95 11.94
CA GLY A 182 11.53 11.83 11.03
C GLY A 182 10.70 12.27 9.84
N ASN A 183 11.00 11.65 8.69
CA ASN A 183 10.20 11.75 7.48
C ASN A 183 10.03 10.34 6.91
N THR A 184 8.81 10.00 6.51
CA THR A 184 8.49 8.78 5.78
C THR A 184 7.61 9.14 4.61
N THR A 185 8.08 8.81 3.40
CA THR A 185 7.32 8.88 2.16
C THR A 185 7.07 7.47 1.68
N SER A 186 5.84 7.13 1.38
CA SER A 186 5.44 5.80 0.93
C SER A 186 4.52 5.91 -0.27
N ASP A 187 4.92 5.32 -1.38
CA ASP A 187 4.06 5.05 -2.53
C ASP A 187 3.58 3.61 -2.45
N GLY A 188 2.26 3.42 -2.51
CA GLY A 188 1.65 2.09 -2.38
C GLY A 188 1.76 1.25 -3.66
N ILE A 189 1.47 -0.03 -3.54
CA ILE A 189 1.40 -0.97 -4.68
C ILE A 189 0.21 -0.71 -5.59
N VAL A 190 -0.81 0.01 -5.12
CA VAL A 190 -1.94 0.48 -5.92
C VAL A 190 -1.64 1.89 -6.39
N ARG A 191 -1.83 2.16 -7.67
CA ARG A 191 -1.60 3.49 -8.24
C ARG A 191 -2.42 4.57 -7.52
N SER A 192 -1.84 5.74 -7.35
CA SER A 192 -2.44 6.90 -6.66
C SER A 192 -2.73 6.67 -5.17
N THR A 193 -2.08 5.68 -4.54
CA THR A 193 -2.07 5.54 -3.09
C THR A 193 -0.69 5.87 -2.55
N GLY A 194 -0.65 6.71 -1.52
CA GLY A 194 0.61 7.12 -0.92
C GLY A 194 0.39 7.80 0.42
N MET A 195 1.48 8.01 1.14
CA MET A 195 1.49 8.67 2.44
C MET A 195 2.79 9.41 2.63
N ASP A 196 2.70 10.66 3.06
CA ASP A 196 3.82 11.42 3.60
C ASP A 196 3.59 11.65 5.08
N ARG A 197 4.59 11.35 5.90
CA ARG A 197 4.55 11.55 7.33
C ARG A 197 5.80 12.26 7.81
N TYR A 198 5.59 13.26 8.65
CA TYR A 198 6.65 14.01 9.33
C TYR A 198 6.46 13.88 10.83
N ASN A 199 7.49 13.48 11.54
CA ASN A 199 7.48 13.31 12.98
C ASN A 199 8.50 14.26 13.60
N VAL A 200 8.09 14.94 14.66
CA VAL A 200 8.96 15.76 15.50
C VAL A 200 8.73 15.36 16.93
N LYS A 201 9.79 15.05 17.64
CA LYS A 201 9.74 14.70 19.05
C LYS A 201 10.80 15.46 19.83
N LEU A 202 10.38 16.02 20.94
CA LEU A 202 11.28 16.62 21.92
C LEU A 202 10.98 16.01 23.26
N SER A 203 12.00 15.53 23.96
CA SER A 203 11.93 15.07 25.31
C SER A 203 13.08 15.65 26.13
N GLY A 204 12.83 15.94 27.39
CA GLY A 204 13.85 16.43 28.31
C GLY A 204 13.45 16.21 29.74
N GLU A 205 14.44 16.07 30.59
CA GLU A 205 14.30 15.92 32.02
C GLU A 205 15.40 16.76 32.69
N ALA A 206 15.05 17.52 33.67
CA ALA A 206 16.00 18.32 34.44
C ALA A 206 15.70 18.22 35.92
N GLN A 207 16.72 17.88 36.71
CA GLN A 207 16.63 17.92 38.16
C GLN A 207 16.77 19.34 38.65
N LEU A 208 15.65 19.93 39.06
CA LEU A 208 15.60 21.33 39.55
C LEU A 208 16.17 21.48 40.94
N HIS A 209 16.00 20.45 41.78
CA HIS A 209 16.49 20.37 43.16
C HIS A 209 16.81 18.92 43.47
N ASP A 210 17.64 18.65 44.49
CA ASP A 210 18.05 17.28 44.83
C ASP A 210 16.87 16.32 45.12
N ASN A 211 15.70 16.84 45.46
CA ASN A 211 14.46 16.10 45.70
C ASN A 211 13.35 16.34 44.68
N TRP A 212 13.61 17.11 43.59
CA TRP A 212 12.61 17.47 42.59
C TRP A 212 13.20 17.27 41.15
N THR A 213 12.45 16.47 40.39
CA THR A 213 12.73 16.23 38.95
C THR A 213 11.57 16.72 38.10
#